data_f57a11566b5fe3283d9d4c394cd4a4f0
#
_entry.id   f57a11566b5fe3283d9d4c394cd4a4f0
#
_cell.length_a   1.000
_cell.length_b   1.000
_cell.length_c   1.000
_cell.angle_alpha   90.00
_cell.angle_beta   90.00
_cell.angle_gamma   90.00
#
_symmetry.space_group_name_H-M   'P 1'
#
loop_
_entity.id
_entity.type
_entity.pdbx_description
1 polymer ?
#
loop_
_entity_poly.entity_id
_entity_poly.type
_entity_poly.pdbx_seq_one_letter_code
_entity_poly.pdbx_strand_id
1 'polypeptide(L)'
;CNMLLGTKRIIKTGFINFWRNGFVSLASIIVMVITLFVIGALIFVNAMLELSLTQIKDKVDVNVYFVTTAAEDDILAVQKSLEGLPEVTSVEYVSREQALANFQERHKNDQVALQALEELDDNPLRASLRVKANDPSQYERIAGFLEEDGEALDADGTPIISKVNFNENRVAIERLTEIITSMEKFG
;
A
#
# COMPACT_ATOMS: atom_id res chain seq x y z
N CYS A 1 26.66 -55.87 11.41
CA CYS A 1 25.29 -56.42 11.46
C CYS A 1 24.58 -56.18 12.81
N ASN A 2 25.29 -55.90 13.89
CA ASN A 2 24.72 -55.72 15.23
C ASN A 2 24.08 -54.36 15.53
N MET A 3 24.38 -53.36 14.72
CA MET A 3 23.87 -51.99 14.95
C MET A 3 22.36 -51.86 14.62
N LEU A 4 21.92 -52.52 13.55
CA LEU A 4 20.49 -52.54 13.15
C LEU A 4 19.58 -53.27 14.13
N LEU A 5 20.12 -54.31 14.78
CA LEU A 5 19.39 -55.08 15.81
C LEU A 5 19.25 -54.27 17.11
N GLY A 6 20.24 -53.47 17.46
CA GLY A 6 20.23 -52.56 18.61
C GLY A 6 19.17 -51.46 18.44
N THR A 7 19.17 -50.80 17.27
CA THR A 7 18.16 -49.73 16.96
C THR A 7 16.72 -50.24 16.97
N LYS A 8 16.48 -51.40 16.40
CA LYS A 8 15.13 -51.99 16.38
C LYS A 8 14.63 -52.31 17.81
N ARG A 9 15.55 -52.77 18.69
CA ARG A 9 15.25 -53.06 20.10
C ARG A 9 14.97 -51.79 20.90
N ILE A 10 15.74 -50.72 20.68
CA ILE A 10 15.53 -49.41 21.31
C ILE A 10 14.21 -48.82 20.92
N ILE A 11 13.87 -48.80 19.62
CA ILE A 11 12.60 -48.29 19.11
C ILE A 11 11.41 -49.07 19.70
N LYS A 12 11.49 -50.42 19.73
CA LYS A 12 10.48 -51.27 20.31
C LYS A 12 10.26 -50.98 21.80
N THR A 13 11.35 -50.87 22.57
CA THR A 13 11.29 -50.59 24.00
C THR A 13 10.74 -49.19 24.27
N GLY A 14 11.13 -48.20 23.47
CA GLY A 14 10.58 -46.83 23.50
C GLY A 14 9.08 -46.81 23.27
N PHE A 15 8.59 -47.56 22.29
CA PHE A 15 7.16 -47.66 21.98
C PHE A 15 6.34 -48.32 23.07
N ILE A 16 6.89 -49.42 23.70
CA ILE A 16 6.23 -50.10 24.82
C ILE A 16 6.18 -49.18 26.05
N ASN A 17 7.24 -48.46 26.36
CA ASN A 17 7.26 -47.49 27.47
C ASN A 17 6.34 -46.32 27.25
N PHE A 18 6.25 -45.83 26.02
CA PHE A 18 5.31 -44.77 25.60
C PHE A 18 3.86 -45.22 25.89
N TRP A 19 3.48 -46.42 25.48
CA TRP A 19 2.12 -46.94 25.68
C TRP A 19 1.80 -47.19 27.16
N ARG A 20 2.78 -47.67 27.93
CA ARG A 20 2.64 -47.97 29.39
C ARG A 20 2.47 -46.68 30.20
N ASN A 21 3.06 -45.58 29.78
CA ASN A 21 2.93 -44.26 30.40
C ASN A 21 2.14 -43.32 29.51
N GLY A 22 1.07 -43.79 28.88
CA GLY A 22 0.32 -43.07 27.85
C GLY A 22 -0.16 -41.69 28.26
N PHE A 23 -0.54 -41.51 29.52
CA PHE A 23 -1.01 -40.22 30.01
C PHE A 23 0.10 -39.14 30.02
N VAL A 24 1.27 -39.51 30.51
CA VAL A 24 2.43 -38.58 30.53
C VAL A 24 2.94 -38.30 29.12
N SER A 25 2.99 -39.32 28.27
CA SER A 25 3.40 -39.20 26.90
C SER A 25 2.43 -38.32 26.08
N LEU A 26 1.12 -38.50 26.30
CA LEU A 26 0.09 -37.68 25.68
C LEU A 26 0.18 -36.23 26.12
N ALA A 27 0.39 -35.95 27.40
CA ALA A 27 0.59 -34.61 27.92
C ALA A 27 1.80 -33.93 27.27
N SER A 28 2.92 -34.63 27.13
CA SER A 28 4.12 -34.11 26.47
C SER A 28 3.91 -33.77 24.99
N ILE A 29 3.16 -34.63 24.28
CA ILE A 29 2.80 -34.37 22.87
C ILE A 29 1.89 -33.14 22.76
N ILE A 30 0.90 -33.01 23.61
CA ILE A 30 -0.02 -31.86 23.60
C ILE A 30 0.75 -30.58 23.84
N VAL A 31 1.65 -30.54 24.81
CA VAL A 31 2.48 -29.36 25.07
C VAL A 31 3.33 -29.02 23.84
N MET A 32 3.96 -30.01 23.22
CA MET A 32 4.77 -29.80 22.01
C MET A 32 3.92 -29.27 20.84
N VAL A 33 2.76 -29.84 20.63
CA VAL A 33 1.82 -29.40 19.57
C VAL A 33 1.36 -27.96 19.81
N ILE A 34 0.97 -27.64 21.06
CA ILE A 34 0.54 -26.28 21.41
C ILE A 34 1.70 -25.29 21.19
N THR A 35 2.90 -25.63 21.61
CA THR A 35 4.08 -24.75 21.43
C THR A 35 4.35 -24.49 19.94
N LEU A 36 4.36 -25.53 19.11
CA LEU A 36 4.53 -25.38 17.66
C LEU A 36 3.38 -24.60 17.02
N PHE A 37 2.14 -24.83 17.48
CA PHE A 37 0.98 -24.09 17.00
C PHE A 37 1.08 -22.59 17.32
N VAL A 38 1.48 -22.24 18.55
CA VAL A 38 1.65 -20.84 18.96
C VAL A 38 2.73 -20.15 18.12
N ILE A 39 3.88 -20.81 17.92
CA ILE A 39 4.95 -20.26 17.08
C ILE A 39 4.47 -20.07 15.63
N GLY A 40 3.81 -21.09 15.08
CA GLY A 40 3.25 -21.01 13.72
C GLY A 40 2.18 -19.92 13.57
N ALA A 41 1.32 -19.75 14.58
CA ALA A 41 0.31 -18.71 14.61
C ALA A 41 0.93 -17.31 14.66
N LEU A 42 1.98 -17.11 15.45
CA LEU A 42 2.70 -15.82 15.51
C LEU A 42 3.34 -15.46 14.16
N ILE A 43 4.01 -16.42 13.50
CA ILE A 43 4.58 -16.20 12.16
C ILE A 43 3.47 -15.87 11.16
N PHE A 44 2.36 -16.58 11.20
CA PHE A 44 1.24 -16.34 10.29
C PHE A 44 0.60 -14.97 10.48
N VAL A 45 0.38 -14.56 11.75
CA VAL A 45 -0.16 -13.24 12.07
C VAL A 45 0.77 -12.14 11.58
N ASN A 46 2.08 -12.24 11.81
CA ASN A 46 3.06 -11.28 11.31
C ASN A 46 3.01 -11.17 9.78
N ALA A 47 3.00 -12.29 9.07
CA ALA A 47 2.92 -12.28 7.61
C ALA A 47 1.61 -11.65 7.10
N MET A 48 0.47 -11.92 7.75
CA MET A 48 -0.81 -11.30 7.40
C MET A 48 -0.80 -9.78 7.63
N LEU A 49 -0.21 -9.33 8.73
CA LEU A 49 -0.10 -7.91 9.05
C LEU A 49 0.74 -7.17 8.00
N GLU A 50 1.89 -7.73 7.63
CA GLU A 50 2.78 -7.15 6.62
C GLU A 50 2.10 -7.04 5.24
N LEU A 51 1.39 -8.10 4.81
CA LEU A 51 0.61 -8.07 3.58
C LEU A 51 -0.53 -7.05 3.62
N SER A 52 -1.23 -6.94 4.74
CA SER A 52 -2.33 -5.98 4.91
C SER A 52 -1.81 -4.53 4.88
N LEU A 53 -0.69 -4.25 5.54
CA LEU A 53 -0.06 -2.93 5.52
C LEU A 53 0.37 -2.52 4.12
N THR A 54 0.98 -3.42 3.36
CA THR A 54 1.40 -3.16 1.98
C THR A 54 0.19 -2.81 1.10
N GLN A 55 -0.91 -3.57 1.23
CA GLN A 55 -2.14 -3.29 0.47
C GLN A 55 -2.77 -1.94 0.82
N ILE A 56 -2.66 -1.50 2.07
CA ILE A 56 -3.19 -0.21 2.51
C ILE A 56 -2.27 0.93 2.01
N LYS A 57 -0.95 0.77 2.15
CA LYS A 57 0.05 1.73 1.62
C LYS A 57 -0.13 1.94 0.11
N ASP A 58 -0.44 0.89 -0.63
CA ASP A 58 -0.65 0.95 -2.09
C ASP A 58 -1.93 1.70 -2.52
N LYS A 59 -2.89 1.88 -1.62
CA LYS A 59 -4.16 2.59 -1.90
C LYS A 59 -4.11 4.08 -1.58
N VAL A 60 -3.07 4.52 -0.89
CA VAL A 60 -2.89 5.94 -0.56
C VAL A 60 -2.00 6.56 -1.62
N ASP A 61 -2.56 7.49 -2.38
CA ASP A 61 -1.85 8.31 -3.34
C ASP A 61 -2.22 9.78 -3.14
N VAL A 62 -1.35 10.68 -3.54
CA VAL A 62 -1.62 12.11 -3.62
C VAL A 62 -1.80 12.49 -5.08
N ASN A 63 -2.95 13.08 -5.39
CA ASN A 63 -3.25 13.55 -6.73
C ASN A 63 -2.96 15.06 -6.82
N VAL A 64 -2.13 15.43 -7.78
CA VAL A 64 -1.84 16.81 -8.15
C VAL A 64 -2.64 17.13 -9.39
N TYR A 65 -3.60 18.05 -9.30
CA TYR A 65 -4.45 18.48 -10.42
C TYR A 65 -3.92 19.75 -11.04
N PHE A 66 -3.88 19.77 -12.36
CA PHE A 66 -3.43 20.91 -13.14
C PHE A 66 -4.60 21.77 -13.62
N VAL A 67 -4.30 23.01 -13.98
CA VAL A 67 -5.29 23.84 -14.67
C VAL A 67 -5.55 23.27 -16.07
N THR A 68 -6.72 23.52 -16.63
CA THR A 68 -7.13 22.97 -17.94
C THR A 68 -6.29 23.50 -19.09
N THR A 69 -5.62 24.64 -18.88
CA THR A 69 -4.73 25.32 -19.85
C THR A 69 -3.28 24.89 -19.76
N ALA A 70 -2.90 24.08 -18.76
CA ALA A 70 -1.51 23.63 -18.59
C ALA A 70 -1.05 22.82 -19.81
N ALA A 71 0.13 23.17 -20.33
CA ALA A 71 0.74 22.41 -21.41
C ALA A 71 1.25 21.07 -20.89
N GLU A 72 1.17 20.03 -21.73
CA GLU A 72 1.63 18.69 -21.35
C GLU A 72 3.11 18.65 -21.00
N ASP A 73 3.94 19.41 -21.73
CA ASP A 73 5.37 19.50 -21.48
C ASP A 73 5.69 20.05 -20.08
N ASP A 74 4.91 21.02 -19.60
CA ASP A 74 5.08 21.59 -18.26
C ASP A 74 4.68 20.57 -17.18
N ILE A 75 3.59 19.80 -17.40
CA ILE A 75 3.17 18.73 -16.52
C ILE A 75 4.24 17.63 -16.42
N LEU A 76 4.82 17.25 -17.56
CA LEU A 76 5.91 16.26 -17.61
C LEU A 76 7.20 16.75 -16.93
N ALA A 77 7.47 18.06 -16.96
CA ALA A 77 8.56 18.65 -16.21
C ALA A 77 8.35 18.51 -14.69
N VAL A 78 7.13 18.76 -14.20
CA VAL A 78 6.75 18.53 -12.79
C VAL A 78 6.88 17.05 -12.44
N GLN A 79 6.40 16.16 -13.30
CA GLN A 79 6.54 14.72 -13.11
C GLN A 79 8.00 14.33 -12.88
N LYS A 80 8.88 14.79 -13.76
CA LYS A 80 10.32 14.49 -13.68
C LYS A 80 10.97 15.05 -12.40
N SER A 81 10.54 16.22 -11.94
CA SER A 81 11.02 16.81 -10.69
C SER A 81 10.60 15.97 -9.49
N LEU A 82 9.35 15.50 -9.46
CA LEU A 82 8.83 14.62 -8.42
C LEU A 82 9.49 13.24 -8.42
N GLU A 83 9.76 12.66 -9.60
CA GLU A 83 10.48 11.39 -9.72
C GLU A 83 11.93 11.47 -9.21
N GLY A 84 12.49 12.68 -9.17
CA GLY A 84 13.81 12.93 -8.59
C GLY A 84 13.86 12.94 -7.07
N LEU A 85 12.73 12.99 -6.39
CA LEU A 85 12.65 12.98 -4.93
C LEU A 85 12.86 11.59 -4.37
N PRO A 86 13.72 11.40 -3.36
CA PRO A 86 13.97 10.08 -2.75
C PRO A 86 12.75 9.52 -2.01
N GLU A 87 11.79 10.35 -1.64
CA GLU A 87 10.55 10.00 -0.99
C GLU A 87 9.51 9.38 -1.93
N VAL A 88 9.67 9.57 -3.24
CA VAL A 88 8.69 9.17 -4.26
C VAL A 88 9.02 7.79 -4.80
N THR A 89 8.03 6.90 -4.80
CA THR A 89 8.12 5.56 -5.40
C THR A 89 7.81 5.60 -6.90
N SER A 90 6.75 6.32 -7.26
CA SER A 90 6.30 6.44 -8.65
C SER A 90 5.42 7.66 -8.84
N VAL A 91 5.46 8.21 -10.05
CA VAL A 91 4.56 9.27 -10.49
C VAL A 91 3.88 8.81 -11.77
N GLU A 92 2.56 8.76 -11.77
CA GLU A 92 1.75 8.37 -12.91
C GLU A 92 1.05 9.59 -13.49
N TYR A 93 1.28 9.89 -14.75
CA TYR A 93 0.56 10.93 -15.47
C TYR A 93 -0.78 10.40 -15.96
N VAL A 94 -1.84 11.12 -15.65
CA VAL A 94 -3.21 10.86 -16.15
C VAL A 94 -3.64 12.04 -16.99
N SER A 95 -3.73 11.84 -18.31
CA SER A 95 -4.18 12.88 -19.21
C SER A 95 -5.68 13.19 -19.04
N ARG A 96 -6.15 14.30 -19.60
CA ARG A 96 -7.59 14.67 -19.59
C ARG A 96 -8.46 13.59 -20.23
N GLU A 97 -7.98 12.98 -21.31
CA GLU A 97 -8.66 11.92 -22.05
C GLU A 97 -8.72 10.63 -21.22
N GLN A 98 -7.62 10.28 -20.57
CA GLN A 98 -7.59 9.14 -19.65
C GLN A 98 -8.47 9.36 -18.41
N ALA A 99 -8.49 10.58 -17.87
CA ALA A 99 -9.38 10.94 -16.77
C ALA A 99 -10.85 10.76 -17.15
N LEU A 100 -11.20 11.16 -18.38
CA LEU A 100 -12.55 11.00 -18.94
C LEU A 100 -12.91 9.51 -19.11
N ALA A 101 -12.03 8.73 -19.71
CA ALA A 101 -12.24 7.29 -19.88
C ALA A 101 -12.39 6.56 -18.53
N ASN A 102 -11.56 6.91 -17.56
CA ASN A 102 -11.62 6.37 -16.20
C ASN A 102 -12.91 6.78 -15.47
N PHE A 103 -13.41 7.99 -15.71
CA PHE A 103 -14.68 8.45 -15.14
C PHE A 103 -15.83 7.66 -15.73
N GLN A 104 -15.91 7.53 -17.05
CA GLN A 104 -16.95 6.78 -17.74
C GLN A 104 -16.99 5.31 -17.32
N GLU A 105 -15.83 4.65 -17.19
CA GLU A 105 -15.75 3.26 -16.76
C GLU A 105 -16.23 3.08 -15.31
N ARG A 106 -15.85 3.99 -14.40
CA ARG A 106 -16.30 3.95 -13.00
C ARG A 106 -17.80 4.22 -12.85
N HIS A 107 -18.37 5.05 -13.70
CA HIS A 107 -19.78 5.46 -13.64
C HIS A 107 -20.64 4.81 -14.74
N LYS A 108 -20.17 3.69 -15.33
CA LYS A 108 -20.90 2.99 -16.40
C LYS A 108 -22.35 2.58 -16.04
N ASN A 109 -22.65 2.42 -14.76
CA ASN A 109 -23.97 2.10 -14.25
C ASN A 109 -24.73 3.33 -13.72
N ASP A 110 -24.15 4.52 -13.78
CA ASP A 110 -24.73 5.79 -13.34
C ASP A 110 -25.05 6.68 -14.55
N GLN A 111 -26.25 6.47 -15.10
CA GLN A 111 -26.71 7.21 -16.28
C GLN A 111 -26.80 8.71 -16.05
N VAL A 112 -27.10 9.15 -14.82
CA VAL A 112 -27.22 10.58 -14.49
C VAL A 112 -25.85 11.26 -14.59
N ALA A 113 -24.80 10.63 -14.05
CA ALA A 113 -23.45 11.16 -14.13
C ALA A 113 -22.94 11.21 -15.58
N LEU A 114 -23.25 10.18 -16.40
CA LEU A 114 -22.85 10.14 -17.81
C LEU A 114 -23.59 11.19 -18.65
N GLN A 115 -24.91 11.36 -18.46
CA GLN A 115 -25.69 12.38 -19.15
C GLN A 115 -25.23 13.80 -18.79
N ALA A 116 -24.96 14.06 -17.50
CA ALA A 116 -24.42 15.36 -17.08
C ALA A 116 -23.06 15.67 -17.75
N LEU A 117 -22.25 14.64 -18.02
CA LEU A 117 -20.98 14.80 -18.72
C LEU A 117 -21.19 15.08 -20.23
N GLU A 118 -22.17 14.43 -20.85
CA GLU A 118 -22.51 14.62 -22.27
C GLU A 118 -23.11 16.00 -22.56
N GLU A 119 -23.74 16.64 -21.57
CA GLU A 119 -24.29 18.00 -21.70
C GLU A 119 -23.20 19.09 -21.72
N LEU A 120 -21.95 18.76 -21.42
CA LEU A 120 -20.83 19.68 -21.44
C LEU A 120 -20.16 19.67 -22.83
N ASP A 121 -19.94 20.86 -23.39
CA ASP A 121 -19.34 21.03 -24.71
C ASP A 121 -17.86 20.61 -24.76
N ASP A 122 -17.15 20.60 -23.61
CA ASP A 122 -15.75 20.22 -23.50
C ASP A 122 -15.54 19.29 -22.29
N ASN A 123 -14.43 18.55 -22.30
CA ASN A 123 -14.01 17.69 -21.20
C ASN A 123 -13.73 18.52 -19.94
N PRO A 124 -14.56 18.41 -18.88
CA PRO A 124 -14.38 19.18 -17.64
C PRO A 124 -13.28 18.61 -16.76
N LEU A 125 -12.80 17.39 -17.07
CA LEU A 125 -11.80 16.73 -16.25
C LEU A 125 -10.41 17.29 -16.53
N ARG A 126 -9.61 17.32 -15.47
CA ARG A 126 -8.28 17.89 -15.49
C ARG A 126 -7.23 16.79 -15.62
N ALA A 127 -6.10 17.13 -16.23
CA ALA A 127 -4.92 16.29 -16.13
C ALA A 127 -4.44 16.25 -14.69
N SER A 128 -3.83 15.14 -14.28
CA SER A 128 -3.31 14.98 -12.95
C SER A 128 -2.06 14.12 -12.92
N LEU A 129 -1.22 14.32 -11.90
CA LEU A 129 -0.15 13.40 -11.52
C LEU A 129 -0.58 12.67 -10.26
N ARG A 130 -0.53 11.35 -10.32
CA ARG A 130 -0.73 10.47 -9.17
C ARG A 130 0.63 10.11 -8.58
N VAL A 131 0.89 10.61 -7.38
CA VAL A 131 2.17 10.46 -6.70
C VAL A 131 2.05 9.41 -5.60
N LYS A 132 2.89 8.38 -5.67
CA LYS A 132 3.06 7.38 -4.60
C LYS A 132 4.35 7.65 -3.84
N ALA A 133 4.24 7.75 -2.51
CA ALA A 133 5.39 7.82 -1.63
C ALA A 133 5.84 6.43 -1.17
N ASN A 134 7.11 6.30 -0.76
CA ASN A 134 7.62 5.08 -0.14
C ASN A 134 6.95 4.80 1.22
N ASP A 135 6.61 5.86 1.94
CA ASP A 135 5.94 5.78 3.23
C ASP A 135 4.87 6.90 3.35
N PRO A 136 3.71 6.62 3.95
CA PRO A 136 2.66 7.62 4.13
C PRO A 136 3.09 8.90 4.85
N SER A 137 4.05 8.81 5.78
CA SER A 137 4.58 9.98 6.50
C SER A 137 5.34 10.98 5.60
N GLN A 138 5.73 10.55 4.40
CA GLN A 138 6.49 11.37 3.45
C GLN A 138 5.60 12.25 2.58
N TYR A 139 4.29 12.00 2.53
CA TYR A 139 3.36 12.80 1.73
C TYR A 139 3.32 14.27 2.14
N GLU A 140 3.53 14.58 3.42
CA GLU A 140 3.59 15.95 3.90
C GLU A 140 4.77 16.72 3.28
N ARG A 141 5.94 16.08 3.15
CA ARG A 141 7.11 16.69 2.48
C ARG A 141 6.91 16.83 0.98
N ILE A 142 6.28 15.86 0.33
CA ILE A 142 5.96 15.95 -1.09
C ILE A 142 4.96 17.09 -1.34
N ALA A 143 3.95 17.23 -0.49
CA ALA A 143 3.00 18.34 -0.57
C ALA A 143 3.68 19.70 -0.33
N GLY A 144 4.55 19.80 0.67
CA GLY A 144 5.35 20.99 0.93
C GLY A 144 6.25 21.37 -0.26
N PHE A 145 6.91 20.40 -0.87
CA PHE A 145 7.67 20.63 -2.09
C PHE A 145 6.83 21.21 -3.23
N LEU A 146 5.60 20.72 -3.39
CA LEU A 146 4.67 21.21 -4.42
C LEU A 146 4.11 22.61 -4.11
N GLU A 147 4.02 22.98 -2.83
CA GLU A 147 3.51 24.29 -2.39
C GLU A 147 4.61 25.38 -2.34
N GLU A 148 5.84 25.01 -1.96
CA GLU A 148 6.95 25.98 -1.74
C GLU A 148 7.92 26.05 -2.92
N ASP A 149 8.38 24.92 -3.45
CA ASP A 149 9.38 24.84 -4.52
C ASP A 149 8.77 24.44 -5.86
N GLY A 150 7.56 23.89 -5.83
CA GLY A 150 6.85 23.36 -6.98
C GLY A 150 5.80 24.30 -7.55
N GLU A 151 5.92 25.64 -7.39
CA GLU A 151 5.19 26.56 -8.26
C GLU A 151 5.63 26.28 -9.71
N ALA A 152 5.07 25.16 -10.23
CA ALA A 152 5.19 24.88 -11.63
C ALA A 152 4.47 26.00 -12.35
N LEU A 153 5.28 26.91 -12.89
CA LEU A 153 4.82 28.07 -13.65
C LEU A 153 4.88 27.68 -15.12
N ASP A 154 3.91 28.14 -15.89
CA ASP A 154 4.00 28.12 -17.35
C ASP A 154 5.05 29.15 -17.85
N ALA A 155 5.23 29.21 -19.17
CA ALA A 155 6.16 30.15 -19.79
C ALA A 155 5.85 31.62 -19.46
N ASP A 156 4.62 31.93 -19.05
CA ASP A 156 4.14 33.29 -18.70
C ASP A 156 4.23 33.54 -17.18
N GLY A 157 4.72 32.61 -16.40
CA GLY A 157 4.86 32.71 -14.95
C GLY A 157 3.56 32.52 -14.17
N THR A 158 2.57 31.82 -14.75
CA THR A 158 1.30 31.51 -14.11
C THR A 158 1.34 30.11 -13.47
N PRO A 159 0.86 29.93 -12.22
CA PRO A 159 0.81 28.61 -11.58
C PRO A 159 -0.04 27.64 -12.38
N ILE A 160 0.53 26.49 -12.76
CA ILE A 160 -0.18 25.43 -13.49
C ILE A 160 -0.83 24.39 -12.56
N ILE A 161 -0.41 24.32 -11.29
CA ILE A 161 -1.03 23.44 -10.29
C ILE A 161 -2.30 24.11 -9.77
N SER A 162 -3.43 23.45 -9.96
CA SER A 162 -4.73 23.92 -9.49
C SER A 162 -5.04 23.47 -8.06
N LYS A 163 -4.68 22.23 -7.72
CA LYS A 163 -5.01 21.63 -6.42
C LYS A 163 -4.11 20.41 -6.16
N VAL A 164 -3.65 20.28 -4.94
CA VAL A 164 -3.02 19.07 -4.41
C VAL A 164 -4.00 18.41 -3.44
N ASN A 165 -4.38 17.17 -3.70
CA ASN A 165 -5.36 16.43 -2.88
C ASN A 165 -4.76 15.81 -1.60
N PHE A 166 -3.73 16.43 -1.04
CA PHE A 166 -3.12 15.99 0.20
C PHE A 166 -4.01 16.30 1.41
N ASN A 167 -4.56 17.51 1.48
CA ASN A 167 -5.31 17.98 2.65
C ASN A 167 -6.61 17.19 2.88
N GLU A 168 -7.24 16.67 1.82
CA GLU A 168 -8.44 15.85 1.93
C GLU A 168 -8.13 14.44 2.49
N ASN A 169 -6.95 13.91 2.18
CA ASN A 169 -6.49 12.59 2.62
C ASN A 169 -5.64 12.64 3.91
N ARG A 170 -5.31 13.84 4.42
CA ARG A 170 -4.42 14.04 5.56
C ARG A 170 -4.83 13.23 6.79
N VAL A 171 -6.11 13.25 7.15
CA VAL A 171 -6.62 12.50 8.32
C VAL A 171 -6.45 10.99 8.15
N ALA A 172 -6.63 10.48 6.91
CA ALA A 172 -6.41 9.06 6.62
C ALA A 172 -4.92 8.72 6.67
N ILE A 173 -4.06 9.57 6.13
CA ILE A 173 -2.60 9.43 6.14
C ILE A 173 -2.06 9.43 7.58
N GLU A 174 -2.48 10.39 8.42
CA GLU A 174 -2.08 10.48 9.83
C GLU A 174 -2.47 9.22 10.61
N ARG A 175 -3.70 8.74 10.45
CA ARG A 175 -4.15 7.49 11.10
C ARG A 175 -3.36 6.27 10.66
N LEU A 176 -3.04 6.17 9.38
CA LEU A 176 -2.21 5.08 8.86
C LEU A 176 -0.79 5.13 9.43
N THR A 177 -0.19 6.32 9.48
CA THR A 177 1.13 6.53 10.07
C THR A 177 1.16 6.14 11.54
N GLU A 178 0.13 6.51 12.33
CA GLU A 178 0.00 6.09 13.74
C GLU A 178 -0.09 4.56 13.89
N ILE A 179 -0.89 3.91 13.04
CA ILE A 179 -1.03 2.44 13.05
C ILE A 179 0.31 1.78 12.71
N ILE A 180 0.99 2.22 11.65
CA ILE A 180 2.27 1.68 11.22
C ILE A 180 3.32 1.83 12.32
N THR A 181 3.48 3.04 12.87
CA THR A 181 4.45 3.33 13.93
C THR A 181 4.15 2.52 15.21
N SER A 182 2.87 2.33 15.53
CA SER A 182 2.48 1.49 16.67
C SER A 182 2.85 0.04 16.45
N MET A 183 2.70 -0.48 15.23
CA MET A 183 3.02 -1.87 14.91
C MET A 183 4.53 -2.12 14.88
N GLU A 184 5.31 -1.20 14.34
CA GLU A 184 6.79 -1.27 14.35
C GLU A 184 7.38 -1.25 15.76
N LYS A 185 6.67 -0.64 16.71
CA LYS A 185 7.10 -0.58 18.12
C LYS A 185 6.83 -1.87 18.89
N PHE A 186 5.95 -2.75 18.41
CA PHE A 186 5.57 -4.00 19.06
C PHE A 186 6.13 -5.25 18.35
N GLY A 187 6.79 -5.13 17.21
CA GLY A 187 7.48 -6.19 16.48
C GLY A 187 8.97 -6.21 16.77
#